data_0a38df96b6267c2cbf3811a4c125ba8d
#
_entry.id   0a38df96b6267c2cbf3811a4c125ba8d
#
_cell.length_a   1.000
_cell.length_b   1.000
_cell.length_c   1.000
_cell.angle_alpha   90.00
_cell.angle_beta   90.00
_cell.angle_gamma   90.00
#
_symmetry.space_group_name_H-M   'P 1'
#
loop_
_entity.id
_entity.type
_entity.pdbx_description
1 polymer ?
#
loop_
_entity_poly.entity_id
_entity_poly.type
_entity_poly.pdbx_seq_one_letter_code
_entity_poly.pdbx_strand_id
1 'polypeptide(L)'
;EAACGQCISLTCDVSPTGVVYGSPTTGHAWSAYTVPLTGFWDYVKEWGGDWMWEMIYPDLGHGFDIDWMISALQAGTLVGATDGSYDRSRNAFVCGAGWIIMDTTTGDRLAGSFSEHSPTAGSYRAELLGLCAINVLLLALSKAGNISSCPSITIWCDNKGAVSRASENSRRIQSGRSCADILRVLRTLRMELPVPVTFIHVHSHMDDKLSWEQLSLEQQLNCQCDTLAKDSVSRYILNQTSNVTRNQRLLPKEAAGIFVQGTKLTSDPTTALRYLLGKHAAKQFLCSEQG
;
A
#
# COMPACT_ATOMS: atom_id res chain seq x y z
N GLU A 1 4.29 -20.16 10.61
CA GLU A 1 2.86 -20.15 11.01
C GLU A 1 2.29 -18.81 10.61
N ALA A 2 1.55 -18.74 9.51
CA ALA A 2 0.80 -17.56 9.12
C ALA A 2 -0.41 -17.46 10.04
N ALA A 3 -0.40 -16.52 10.97
CA ALA A 3 -1.58 -16.20 11.75
C ALA A 3 -2.61 -15.58 10.79
N CYS A 4 -3.59 -16.36 10.38
CA CYS A 4 -4.77 -15.85 9.71
C CYS A 4 -5.45 -14.87 10.66
N GLY A 5 -5.43 -13.57 10.32
CA GLY A 5 -6.11 -12.55 11.09
C GLY A 5 -7.61 -12.82 11.10
N GLN A 6 -8.16 -13.10 12.26
CA GLN A 6 -9.61 -13.14 12.44
C GLN A 6 -10.15 -11.72 12.25
N CYS A 7 -10.92 -11.48 11.20
CA CYS A 7 -11.73 -10.29 11.11
C CYS A 7 -12.89 -10.41 12.11
N ILE A 8 -12.77 -9.70 13.23
CA ILE A 8 -13.87 -9.57 14.18
C ILE A 8 -14.65 -8.33 13.76
N SER A 9 -15.88 -8.52 13.32
CA SER A 9 -16.80 -7.40 13.13
C SER A 9 -17.34 -6.98 14.50
N LEU A 10 -17.08 -5.72 14.86
CA LEU A 10 -17.60 -5.14 16.10
C LEU A 10 -18.74 -4.18 15.74
N THR A 11 -19.91 -4.38 16.32
CA THR A 11 -20.93 -3.33 16.39
C THR A 11 -20.59 -2.42 17.56
N CYS A 12 -20.37 -1.14 17.28
CA CYS A 12 -20.08 -0.15 18.32
C CYS A 12 -21.33 0.69 18.57
N ASP A 13 -21.86 0.60 19.78
CA ASP A 13 -22.88 1.51 20.28
C ASP A 13 -22.21 2.66 21.06
N VAL A 14 -22.63 3.88 20.79
CA VAL A 14 -22.16 5.05 21.52
C VAL A 14 -23.20 5.44 22.54
N SER A 15 -22.85 5.34 23.82
CA SER A 15 -23.76 5.83 24.89
C SER A 15 -23.92 7.34 24.80
N PRO A 16 -24.99 7.90 25.39
CA PRO A 16 -25.19 9.36 25.49
C PRO A 16 -24.03 10.10 26.18
N THR A 17 -23.23 9.38 26.97
CA THR A 17 -22.03 9.90 27.64
C THR A 17 -20.75 9.79 26.80
N GLY A 18 -20.86 9.34 25.54
CA GLY A 18 -19.71 9.22 24.62
C GLY A 18 -18.83 8.00 24.86
N VAL A 19 -19.25 7.07 25.70
CA VAL A 19 -18.52 5.79 25.91
C VAL A 19 -18.89 4.84 24.78
N VAL A 20 -17.88 4.32 24.10
CA VAL A 20 -18.04 3.35 23.02
C VAL A 20 -18.01 1.93 23.61
N TYR A 21 -19.09 1.20 23.44
CA TYR A 21 -19.16 -0.22 23.76
C TYR A 21 -19.07 -1.00 22.45
N GLY A 22 -18.11 -1.91 22.37
CA GLY A 22 -18.00 -2.85 21.26
C GLY A 22 -18.49 -4.22 21.69
N SER A 23 -19.51 -4.75 21.04
CA SER A 23 -19.89 -6.16 21.14
C SER A 23 -19.37 -6.92 19.94
N PRO A 24 -18.69 -8.07 20.12
CA PRO A 24 -18.38 -8.91 18.97
C PRO A 24 -19.72 -9.39 18.38
N THR A 25 -19.98 -9.04 17.14
CA THR A 25 -21.02 -9.73 16.38
C THR A 25 -20.56 -11.17 16.21
N THR A 26 -21.41 -12.12 16.56
CA THR A 26 -21.19 -13.55 16.30
C THR A 26 -21.11 -13.76 14.80
N GLY A 27 -19.99 -13.33 14.20
CA GLY A 27 -19.64 -13.61 12.81
C GLY A 27 -19.16 -15.06 12.72
N HIS A 28 -19.53 -15.72 11.66
CA HIS A 28 -19.06 -17.05 11.35
C HIS A 28 -17.55 -17.11 11.51
N ALA A 29 -17.07 -17.97 12.40
CA ALA A 29 -15.67 -18.34 12.43
C ALA A 29 -15.33 -18.97 11.08
N TRP A 30 -14.61 -18.23 10.25
CA TRP A 30 -13.99 -18.81 9.08
C TRP A 30 -12.96 -19.80 9.61
N SER A 31 -13.25 -21.08 9.53
CA SER A 31 -12.22 -22.10 9.73
C SER A 31 -11.29 -21.96 8.53
N ALA A 32 -10.18 -21.29 8.75
CA ALA A 32 -9.14 -21.21 7.75
C ALA A 32 -8.53 -22.60 7.59
N TYR A 33 -8.97 -23.31 6.58
CA TYR A 33 -8.14 -24.35 5.98
C TYR A 33 -6.94 -23.60 5.38
N THR A 34 -5.86 -23.52 6.11
CA THR A 34 -4.59 -23.01 5.60
C THR A 34 -4.03 -24.03 4.65
N VAL A 35 -4.35 -23.91 3.37
CA VAL A 35 -3.58 -24.58 2.34
C VAL A 35 -2.15 -24.00 2.44
N PRO A 36 -1.11 -24.84 2.57
CA PRO A 36 0.25 -24.32 2.60
C PRO A 36 0.51 -23.47 1.35
N LEU A 37 0.95 -22.24 1.55
CA LEU A 37 1.35 -21.36 0.45
C LEU A 37 2.68 -21.87 -0.10
N THR A 38 2.74 -22.20 -1.39
CA THR A 38 3.91 -22.80 -2.02
C THR A 38 4.49 -21.98 -3.14
N GLY A 39 3.70 -21.13 -3.78
CA GLY A 39 4.11 -20.35 -4.93
C GLY A 39 4.10 -18.85 -4.65
N PHE A 40 4.87 -18.10 -5.44
CA PHE A 40 4.92 -16.63 -5.38
C PHE A 40 3.52 -16.00 -5.44
N TRP A 41 2.69 -16.45 -6.37
CA TRP A 41 1.34 -15.90 -6.55
C TRP A 41 0.40 -16.24 -5.41
N ASP A 42 0.61 -17.39 -4.74
CA ASP A 42 -0.15 -17.74 -3.54
C ASP A 42 0.14 -16.73 -2.42
N TYR A 43 1.42 -16.39 -2.21
CA TYR A 43 1.82 -15.38 -1.23
C TYR A 43 1.29 -14.00 -1.58
N VAL A 44 1.40 -13.58 -2.85
CA VAL A 44 0.89 -12.29 -3.31
C VAL A 44 -0.62 -12.19 -3.09
N LYS A 45 -1.36 -13.23 -3.45
CA LYS A 45 -2.81 -13.29 -3.28
C LYS A 45 -3.24 -13.26 -1.81
N GLU A 46 -2.56 -14.05 -0.98
CA GLU A 46 -2.87 -14.13 0.46
C GLU A 46 -2.56 -12.83 1.19
N TRP A 47 -1.38 -12.24 0.95
CA TRP A 47 -0.94 -11.06 1.70
C TRP A 47 -1.37 -9.74 1.10
N GLY A 48 -1.46 -9.66 -0.20
CA GLY A 48 -1.88 -8.48 -0.93
C GLY A 48 -3.40 -8.37 -1.04
N GLY A 49 -4.09 -9.51 -0.94
CA GLY A 49 -5.52 -9.60 -1.16
C GLY A 49 -5.92 -9.03 -2.53
N ASP A 50 -7.18 -8.64 -2.66
CA ASP A 50 -7.70 -8.07 -3.90
C ASP A 50 -6.94 -6.83 -4.36
N TRP A 51 -6.37 -6.08 -3.41
CA TRP A 51 -5.66 -4.84 -3.65
C TRP A 51 -4.39 -5.04 -4.51
N MET A 52 -3.54 -6.01 -4.16
CA MET A 52 -2.36 -6.32 -4.96
C MET A 52 -2.69 -7.09 -6.23
N TRP A 53 -3.71 -7.94 -6.15
CA TRP A 53 -4.14 -8.70 -7.30
C TRP A 53 -4.61 -7.80 -8.45
N GLU A 54 -5.36 -6.74 -8.15
CA GLU A 54 -5.77 -5.75 -9.13
C GLU A 54 -4.59 -4.97 -9.73
N MET A 55 -3.48 -4.86 -9.00
CA MET A 55 -2.27 -4.16 -9.45
C MET A 55 -1.43 -4.96 -10.44
N ILE A 56 -1.30 -6.24 -10.18
CA ILE A 56 -0.34 -7.10 -10.86
C ILE A 56 -1.01 -7.92 -11.96
N TYR A 57 -2.23 -8.40 -11.71
CA TYR A 57 -2.93 -9.35 -12.57
C TYR A 57 -3.25 -8.84 -13.99
N PRO A 58 -3.63 -7.58 -14.22
CA PRO A 58 -4.01 -7.13 -15.55
C PRO A 58 -2.90 -7.17 -16.59
N ASP A 59 -1.65 -7.05 -16.15
CA ASP A 59 -0.48 -6.96 -17.02
C ASP A 59 0.29 -8.29 -17.17
N LEU A 60 -0.09 -9.29 -16.38
CA LEU A 60 0.56 -10.59 -16.37
C LEU A 60 -0.30 -11.63 -17.09
N GLY A 61 -0.05 -11.85 -18.35
CA GLY A 61 -0.61 -12.99 -19.08
C GLY A 61 -0.33 -14.31 -18.33
N HIS A 62 -1.18 -15.32 -18.56
CA HIS A 62 -0.96 -16.66 -18.03
C HIS A 62 0.45 -17.15 -18.39
N GLY A 63 1.28 -17.47 -17.40
CA GLY A 63 2.61 -18.01 -17.59
C GLY A 63 3.78 -17.08 -17.26
N PHE A 64 3.56 -16.05 -16.44
CA PHE A 64 4.66 -15.20 -15.99
C PHE A 64 5.67 -16.02 -15.18
N ASP A 65 6.88 -16.11 -15.71
CA ASP A 65 8.01 -16.74 -15.05
C ASP A 65 8.63 -15.77 -14.03
N ILE A 66 8.78 -16.24 -12.80
CA ILE A 66 9.41 -15.47 -11.70
C ILE A 66 10.89 -15.86 -11.49
N ASP A 67 11.39 -16.85 -12.21
CA ASP A 67 12.73 -17.41 -11.96
C ASP A 67 13.81 -16.37 -12.20
N TRP A 68 13.60 -15.45 -13.14
CA TRP A 68 14.51 -14.33 -13.36
C TRP A 68 14.59 -13.40 -12.13
N MET A 69 13.46 -13.12 -11.47
CA MET A 69 13.44 -12.28 -10.26
C MET A 69 14.15 -12.99 -9.09
N ILE A 70 13.94 -14.29 -8.92
CA ILE A 70 14.64 -15.08 -7.90
C ILE A 70 16.14 -15.04 -8.16
N SER A 71 16.54 -15.30 -9.41
CA SER A 71 17.96 -15.28 -9.82
C SER A 71 18.60 -13.91 -9.60
N ALA A 72 17.92 -12.82 -10.02
CA ALA A 72 18.39 -11.46 -9.84
C ALA A 72 18.48 -11.06 -8.36
N LEU A 73 17.52 -11.52 -7.53
CA LEU A 73 17.53 -11.29 -6.09
C LEU A 73 18.74 -11.96 -5.44
N GLN A 74 19.01 -13.20 -5.79
CA GLN A 74 20.16 -13.96 -5.28
C GLN A 74 21.50 -13.39 -5.77
N ALA A 75 21.56 -12.90 -7.01
CA ALA A 75 22.72 -12.26 -7.59
C ALA A 75 22.97 -10.84 -7.07
N GLY A 76 21.96 -10.20 -6.44
CA GLY A 76 22.05 -8.82 -5.98
C GLY A 76 21.93 -7.79 -7.11
N THR A 77 21.35 -8.16 -8.24
CA THR A 77 21.13 -7.30 -9.41
C THR A 77 19.70 -6.76 -9.50
N LEU A 78 18.82 -7.20 -8.58
CA LEU A 78 17.45 -6.73 -8.51
C LEU A 78 17.39 -5.35 -7.87
N VAL A 79 16.71 -4.42 -8.54
CA VAL A 79 16.44 -3.06 -8.06
C VAL A 79 14.96 -2.74 -8.14
N GLY A 80 14.52 -1.71 -7.43
CA GLY A 80 13.15 -1.23 -7.49
C GLY A 80 13.07 0.28 -7.60
N ALA A 81 11.97 0.78 -8.18
CA ALA A 81 11.63 2.19 -8.17
C ALA A 81 10.13 2.36 -7.92
N THR A 82 9.75 3.47 -7.33
CA THR A 82 8.36 3.83 -7.09
C THR A 82 8.17 5.33 -7.13
N ASP A 83 6.97 5.72 -7.55
CA ASP A 83 6.53 7.11 -7.55
C ASP A 83 5.04 7.20 -7.22
N GLY A 84 4.62 8.33 -6.68
CA GLY A 84 3.24 8.59 -6.26
C GLY A 84 2.61 9.75 -7.01
N SER A 85 1.37 9.60 -7.45
CA SER A 85 0.61 10.65 -8.11
C SER A 85 -0.60 11.08 -7.28
N TYR A 86 -0.76 12.39 -7.15
CA TYR A 86 -1.92 13.01 -6.49
C TYR A 86 -2.24 14.36 -7.13
N ASP A 87 -3.44 14.50 -7.65
CA ASP A 87 -3.94 15.77 -8.17
C ASP A 87 -5.26 16.15 -7.47
N ARG A 88 -5.12 17.04 -6.48
CA ARG A 88 -6.25 17.54 -5.69
C ARG A 88 -7.32 18.22 -6.53
N SER A 89 -6.94 18.85 -7.64
CA SER A 89 -7.86 19.59 -8.51
C SER A 89 -8.79 18.65 -9.27
N ARG A 90 -8.30 17.45 -9.62
CA ARG A 90 -9.08 16.41 -10.29
C ARG A 90 -9.94 15.60 -9.31
N ASN A 91 -9.34 15.14 -8.23
CA ASN A 91 -10.07 14.45 -7.15
C ASN A 91 -9.24 14.47 -5.85
N ALA A 92 -9.74 15.17 -4.83
CA ALA A 92 -9.08 15.33 -3.53
C ALA A 92 -9.00 14.03 -2.71
N PHE A 93 -9.67 12.98 -3.13
CA PHE A 93 -9.76 11.70 -2.40
C PHE A 93 -9.04 10.56 -3.10
N VAL A 94 -8.43 10.79 -4.26
CA VAL A 94 -7.77 9.74 -5.04
C VAL A 94 -6.27 10.04 -5.15
N CYS A 95 -5.47 9.05 -4.85
CA CYS A 95 -4.05 9.04 -5.16
C CYS A 95 -3.66 7.70 -5.79
N GLY A 96 -2.55 7.66 -6.50
CA GLY A 96 -2.07 6.46 -7.15
C GLY A 96 -0.57 6.26 -6.97
N ALA A 97 -0.13 5.03 -7.07
CA ALA A 97 1.28 4.66 -7.05
C ALA A 97 1.63 3.85 -8.29
N GLY A 98 2.82 4.09 -8.82
CA GLY A 98 3.47 3.27 -9.81
C GLY A 98 4.74 2.66 -9.23
N TRP A 99 5.08 1.45 -9.65
CA TRP A 99 6.27 0.76 -9.19
C TRP A 99 6.85 -0.13 -10.29
N ILE A 100 8.16 -0.32 -10.24
CA ILE A 100 8.93 -1.19 -11.14
C ILE A 100 9.93 -1.96 -10.31
N ILE A 101 10.10 -3.25 -10.61
CA ILE A 101 11.20 -4.11 -10.16
C ILE A 101 11.95 -4.54 -11.41
N MET A 102 13.28 -4.46 -11.42
CA MET A 102 14.10 -4.75 -12.59
C MET A 102 15.40 -5.45 -12.23
N ASP A 103 15.82 -6.39 -13.07
CA ASP A 103 17.18 -6.92 -13.08
C ASP A 103 18.08 -5.99 -13.89
N THR A 104 19.09 -5.41 -13.25
CA THR A 104 20.02 -4.49 -13.90
C THR A 104 20.96 -5.16 -14.93
N THR A 105 21.04 -6.49 -14.90
CA THR A 105 21.92 -7.27 -15.80
C THR A 105 21.21 -7.61 -17.11
N THR A 106 19.97 -8.11 -17.01
CA THR A 106 19.20 -8.57 -18.19
C THR A 106 18.26 -7.49 -18.73
N GLY A 107 17.84 -6.55 -17.89
CA GLY A 107 16.81 -5.57 -18.21
C GLY A 107 15.39 -6.11 -18.05
N ASP A 108 15.24 -7.37 -17.63
CA ASP A 108 13.93 -7.94 -17.32
C ASP A 108 13.26 -7.16 -16.21
N ARG A 109 11.96 -6.91 -16.35
CA ARG A 109 11.23 -6.06 -15.41
C ARG A 109 9.80 -6.50 -15.19
N LEU A 110 9.33 -6.23 -13.99
CA LEU A 110 7.93 -6.28 -13.59
C LEU A 110 7.50 -4.88 -13.18
N ALA A 111 6.37 -4.42 -13.68
CA ALA A 111 5.82 -3.11 -13.35
C ALA A 111 4.36 -3.22 -12.96
N GLY A 112 3.88 -2.31 -12.12
CA GLY A 112 2.48 -2.23 -11.75
C GLY A 112 2.10 -0.84 -11.27
N SER A 113 0.80 -0.61 -11.20
CA SER A 113 0.24 0.63 -10.68
C SER A 113 -1.14 0.41 -10.11
N PHE A 114 -1.53 1.24 -9.16
CA PHE A 114 -2.86 1.18 -8.56
C PHE A 114 -3.29 2.53 -8.02
N SER A 115 -4.58 2.65 -7.72
CA SER A 115 -5.14 3.83 -7.09
C SER A 115 -5.86 3.48 -5.80
N GLU A 116 -5.73 4.37 -4.84
CA GLU A 116 -6.48 4.34 -3.60
C GLU A 116 -7.40 5.56 -3.54
N HIS A 117 -8.63 5.33 -3.12
CA HIS A 117 -9.52 6.40 -2.71
C HIS A 117 -9.50 6.48 -1.18
N SER A 118 -9.10 7.58 -0.62
CA SER A 118 -8.95 7.77 0.82
C SER A 118 -9.22 9.23 1.19
N PRO A 119 -9.85 9.53 2.33
CA PRO A 119 -9.95 10.89 2.83
C PRO A 119 -8.60 11.50 3.19
N THR A 120 -7.55 10.69 3.27
CA THR A 120 -6.18 11.11 3.52
C THR A 120 -5.29 10.93 2.28
N ALA A 121 -5.90 10.87 1.08
CA ALA A 121 -5.16 10.83 -0.18
C ALA A 121 -4.19 12.01 -0.29
N GLY A 122 -3.03 11.75 -0.86
CA GLY A 122 -1.97 12.74 -1.04
C GLY A 122 -0.72 12.10 -1.64
N SER A 123 0.21 12.90 -2.18
CA SER A 123 1.44 12.39 -2.78
C SER A 123 2.24 11.55 -1.79
N TYR A 124 2.43 12.03 -0.57
CA TYR A 124 3.14 11.27 0.47
C TYR A 124 2.53 9.88 0.75
N ARG A 125 1.19 9.77 0.76
CA ARG A 125 0.51 8.49 0.92
C ARG A 125 0.74 7.58 -0.28
N ALA A 126 0.65 8.13 -1.48
CA ALA A 126 0.89 7.41 -2.73
C ALA A 126 2.30 6.81 -2.78
N GLU A 127 3.32 7.59 -2.42
CA GLU A 127 4.71 7.13 -2.33
C GLU A 127 4.88 5.96 -1.36
N LEU A 128 4.33 6.10 -0.15
CA LEU A 128 4.40 5.02 0.85
C LEU A 128 3.69 3.75 0.39
N LEU A 129 2.58 3.89 -0.35
CA LEU A 129 1.86 2.75 -0.93
C LEU A 129 2.71 2.02 -1.98
N GLY A 130 3.41 2.74 -2.86
CA GLY A 130 4.34 2.15 -3.81
C GLY A 130 5.48 1.39 -3.13
N LEU A 131 6.08 1.99 -2.10
CA LEU A 131 7.09 1.31 -1.28
C LEU A 131 6.51 0.05 -0.61
N CYS A 132 5.27 0.10 -0.13
CA CYS A 132 4.60 -1.04 0.47
C CYS A 132 4.42 -2.18 -0.55
N ALA A 133 4.00 -1.86 -1.79
CA ALA A 133 3.81 -2.82 -2.85
C ALA A 133 5.10 -3.59 -3.16
N ILE A 134 6.21 -2.89 -3.40
CA ILE A 134 7.50 -3.53 -3.67
C ILE A 134 7.91 -4.43 -2.49
N ASN A 135 7.77 -3.99 -1.25
CA ASN A 135 8.15 -4.79 -0.09
C ASN A 135 7.31 -6.08 0.06
N VAL A 136 6.01 -6.06 -0.28
CA VAL A 136 5.17 -7.27 -0.30
C VAL A 136 5.65 -8.23 -1.37
N LEU A 137 5.95 -7.72 -2.57
CA LEU A 137 6.45 -8.54 -3.67
C LEU A 137 7.80 -9.19 -3.34
N LEU A 138 8.72 -8.43 -2.77
CA LEU A 138 10.02 -8.95 -2.32
C LEU A 138 9.88 -10.02 -1.23
N LEU A 139 8.95 -9.84 -0.30
CA LEU A 139 8.69 -10.86 0.72
C LEU A 139 8.10 -12.13 0.10
N ALA A 140 7.13 -11.99 -0.82
CA ALA A 140 6.56 -13.12 -1.54
C ALA A 140 7.62 -13.87 -2.36
N LEU A 141 8.48 -13.12 -3.05
CA LEU A 141 9.59 -13.66 -3.83
C LEU A 141 10.60 -14.42 -2.96
N SER A 142 10.98 -13.83 -1.82
CA SER A 142 11.89 -14.47 -0.87
C SER A 142 11.34 -15.78 -0.32
N LYS A 143 10.04 -15.83 -0.04
CA LYS A 143 9.37 -17.05 0.44
C LYS A 143 9.27 -18.11 -0.64
N ALA A 144 8.83 -17.75 -1.84
CA ALA A 144 8.71 -18.68 -2.97
C ALA A 144 10.08 -19.26 -3.38
N GLY A 145 11.11 -18.42 -3.38
CA GLY A 145 12.49 -18.83 -3.70
C GLY A 145 13.26 -19.47 -2.52
N ASN A 146 12.63 -19.63 -1.34
CA ASN A 146 13.30 -20.09 -0.12
C ASN A 146 14.59 -19.32 0.20
N ILE A 147 14.58 -18.00 -0.04
CA ILE A 147 15.74 -17.13 0.15
C ILE A 147 15.82 -16.76 1.62
N SER A 148 16.90 -17.18 2.29
CA SER A 148 17.16 -16.88 3.70
C SER A 148 18.12 -15.70 3.88
N SER A 149 18.96 -15.43 2.88
CA SER A 149 19.83 -14.25 2.83
C SER A 149 20.18 -13.95 1.38
N CYS A 150 20.35 -12.68 1.06
CA CYS A 150 20.88 -12.23 -0.23
C CYS A 150 21.49 -10.82 -0.08
N PRO A 151 22.17 -10.29 -1.09
CA PRO A 151 22.61 -8.92 -1.13
C PRO A 151 21.49 -7.91 -0.91
N SER A 152 21.84 -6.70 -0.45
CA SER A 152 20.88 -5.62 -0.24
C SER A 152 20.22 -5.21 -1.55
N ILE A 153 18.91 -4.96 -1.49
CA ILE A 153 18.15 -4.40 -2.62
C ILE A 153 18.04 -2.89 -2.46
N THR A 154 18.25 -2.16 -3.54
CA THR A 154 18.02 -0.73 -3.60
C THR A 154 16.64 -0.43 -4.19
N ILE A 155 15.88 0.42 -3.50
CA ILE A 155 14.59 0.94 -3.97
C ILE A 155 14.68 2.46 -4.03
N TRP A 156 14.41 3.01 -5.20
CA TRP A 156 14.40 4.45 -5.45
C TRP A 156 13.00 5.05 -5.32
N CYS A 157 12.93 6.23 -4.73
CA CYS A 157 11.69 7.01 -4.55
C CYS A 157 12.06 8.49 -4.50
N ASP A 158 11.29 9.36 -5.12
CA ASP A 158 11.59 10.79 -5.19
C ASP A 158 11.09 11.59 -3.99
N ASN A 159 10.36 10.97 -3.07
CA ASN A 159 9.86 11.62 -1.88
C ASN A 159 10.79 11.42 -0.68
N LYS A 160 11.60 12.45 -0.35
CA LYS A 160 12.52 12.43 0.80
C LYS A 160 11.84 12.04 2.12
N GLY A 161 10.61 12.51 2.32
CA GLY A 161 9.84 12.20 3.52
C GLY A 161 9.47 10.71 3.60
N ALA A 162 9.04 10.12 2.48
CA ALA A 162 8.72 8.69 2.39
C ALA A 162 9.97 7.84 2.61
N VAL A 163 11.07 8.15 1.91
CA VAL A 163 12.38 7.48 2.07
C VAL A 163 12.86 7.54 3.52
N SER A 164 12.88 8.73 4.13
CA SER A 164 13.32 8.89 5.51
C SER A 164 12.48 8.06 6.48
N ARG A 165 11.15 8.09 6.34
CA ARG A 165 10.25 7.36 7.24
C ARG A 165 10.25 5.86 7.01
N ALA A 166 10.32 5.42 5.76
CA ALA A 166 10.45 3.99 5.44
C ALA A 166 11.77 3.41 5.95
N SER A 167 12.83 4.22 6.01
CA SER A 167 14.15 3.82 6.54
C SER A 167 14.23 3.81 8.07
N GLU A 168 13.30 4.46 8.77
CA GLU A 168 13.32 4.52 10.24
C GLU A 168 13.22 3.12 10.88
N ASN A 169 14.16 2.83 11.79
CA ASN A 169 14.15 1.62 12.60
C ASN A 169 13.44 1.83 13.96
N SER A 170 12.61 2.87 14.10
CA SER A 170 11.94 3.16 15.35
C SER A 170 11.03 2.01 15.80
N ARG A 171 11.08 1.66 17.09
CA ARG A 171 10.31 0.53 17.63
C ARG A 171 8.79 0.78 17.65
N ARG A 172 8.36 2.04 17.60
CA ARG A 172 6.94 2.41 17.71
C ARG A 172 6.57 3.53 16.73
N ILE A 173 5.57 3.27 15.90
CA ILE A 173 4.95 4.27 15.06
C ILE A 173 3.75 4.86 15.82
N GLN A 174 3.82 6.16 16.12
CA GLN A 174 2.74 6.86 16.82
C GLN A 174 1.49 6.94 15.94
N SER A 175 0.33 6.74 16.55
CA SER A 175 -0.96 6.73 15.83
C SER A 175 -1.30 8.09 15.21
N GLY A 176 -0.82 9.19 15.81
CA GLY A 176 -1.04 10.55 15.29
C GLY A 176 -0.21 10.91 14.06
N ARG A 177 0.71 10.06 13.62
CA ARG A 177 1.48 10.31 12.40
C ARG A 177 0.61 10.15 11.16
N SER A 178 0.84 11.00 10.17
CA SER A 178 0.26 10.82 8.84
C SER A 178 0.65 9.45 8.29
N CYS A 179 -0.32 8.76 7.68
CA CYS A 179 -0.15 7.42 7.09
C CYS A 179 0.43 6.38 8.07
N ALA A 180 0.07 6.46 9.36
CA ALA A 180 0.56 5.54 10.38
C ALA A 180 0.23 4.06 10.07
N ASP A 181 -0.88 3.81 9.38
CA ASP A 181 -1.30 2.50 8.89
C ASP A 181 -0.24 1.91 7.94
N ILE A 182 0.12 2.63 6.88
CA ILE A 182 1.11 2.17 5.89
C ILE A 182 2.50 2.02 6.53
N LEU A 183 2.89 2.97 7.37
CA LEU A 183 4.21 2.91 8.04
C LEU A 183 4.34 1.68 8.95
N ARG A 184 3.25 1.27 9.62
CA ARG A 184 3.25 0.02 10.42
C ARG A 184 3.40 -1.20 9.53
N VAL A 185 2.68 -1.25 8.43
CA VAL A 185 2.77 -2.34 7.45
C VAL A 185 4.19 -2.42 6.86
N LEU A 186 4.73 -1.32 6.35
CA LEU A 186 6.11 -1.27 5.86
C LEU A 186 7.12 -1.79 6.87
N ARG A 187 6.97 -1.39 8.12
CA ARG A 187 7.84 -1.89 9.18
C ARG A 187 7.69 -3.39 9.39
N THR A 188 6.46 -3.91 9.45
CA THR A 188 6.21 -5.35 9.59
C THR A 188 6.85 -6.12 8.43
N LEU A 189 6.64 -5.67 7.20
CA LEU A 189 7.23 -6.27 6.02
C LEU A 189 8.77 -6.30 6.09
N ARG A 190 9.38 -5.18 6.46
CA ARG A 190 10.85 -5.09 6.58
C ARG A 190 11.42 -5.99 7.68
N MET A 191 10.68 -6.21 8.76
CA MET A 191 11.11 -7.13 9.83
C MET A 191 11.03 -8.61 9.39
N GLU A 192 10.14 -8.93 8.47
CA GLU A 192 9.95 -10.27 7.95
C GLU A 192 10.82 -10.57 6.72
N LEU A 193 11.25 -9.52 6.01
CA LEU A 193 12.13 -9.68 4.85
C LEU A 193 13.50 -10.24 5.29
N PRO A 194 13.93 -11.37 4.69
CA PRO A 194 15.25 -11.92 4.96
C PRO A 194 16.38 -11.14 4.27
N VAL A 195 15.99 -10.13 3.47
CA VAL A 195 16.86 -9.35 2.60
C VAL A 195 16.92 -7.91 3.10
N PRO A 196 18.11 -7.30 3.24
CA PRO A 196 18.24 -5.89 3.54
C PRO A 196 17.67 -5.03 2.39
N VAL A 197 16.82 -4.07 2.72
CA VAL A 197 16.28 -3.10 1.77
C VAL A 197 16.81 -1.72 2.08
N THR A 198 17.40 -1.08 1.08
CA THR A 198 17.90 0.29 1.15
C THR A 198 17.01 1.20 0.32
N PHE A 199 16.38 2.19 0.96
CA PHE A 199 15.61 3.21 0.25
C PHE A 199 16.50 4.41 -0.06
N ILE A 200 16.53 4.83 -1.33
CA ILE A 200 17.36 5.95 -1.80
C ILE A 200 16.46 6.98 -2.46
N HIS A 201 16.68 8.24 -2.10
CA HIS A 201 16.00 9.35 -2.74
C HIS A 201 16.59 9.62 -4.13
N VAL A 202 15.73 9.76 -5.14
CA VAL A 202 16.07 10.20 -6.50
C VAL A 202 15.44 11.58 -6.75
N HIS A 203 16.01 12.35 -7.66
CA HIS A 203 15.43 13.62 -8.08
C HIS A 203 14.27 13.41 -9.07
N SER A 204 13.11 13.99 -8.77
CA SER A 204 11.92 13.96 -9.61
C SER A 204 12.07 14.82 -10.87
N HIS A 205 11.26 14.52 -11.89
CA HIS A 205 11.09 15.32 -13.11
C HIS A 205 12.40 15.70 -13.80
N MET A 206 13.34 14.77 -13.85
CA MET A 206 14.61 15.01 -14.52
C MET A 206 14.48 14.98 -16.04
N ASP A 207 13.45 14.35 -16.57
CA ASP A 207 13.04 14.35 -17.99
C ASP A 207 12.61 15.74 -18.51
N ASP A 208 12.21 16.66 -17.63
CA ASP A 208 11.99 18.07 -17.98
C ASP A 208 13.30 18.82 -18.29
N LYS A 209 14.46 18.28 -17.91
CA LYS A 209 15.76 18.95 -17.95
C LYS A 209 16.79 18.26 -18.85
N LEU A 210 16.69 16.95 -18.98
CA LEU A 210 17.63 16.09 -19.67
C LEU A 210 16.92 15.24 -20.71
N SER A 211 17.59 14.90 -21.80
CA SER A 211 17.06 13.90 -22.72
C SER A 211 17.06 12.50 -22.07
N TRP A 212 16.22 11.61 -22.57
CA TRP A 212 16.08 10.26 -22.02
C TRP A 212 17.42 9.50 -21.90
N GLU A 213 18.29 9.67 -22.88
CA GLU A 213 19.60 9.02 -22.94
C GLU A 213 20.62 9.59 -21.95
N GLN A 214 20.34 10.79 -21.42
CA GLN A 214 21.15 11.45 -20.40
C GLN A 214 20.71 11.12 -18.98
N LEU A 215 19.51 10.57 -18.83
CA LEU A 215 18.99 10.15 -17.54
C LEU A 215 19.74 8.92 -17.04
N SER A 216 20.07 8.91 -15.75
CA SER A 216 20.55 7.71 -15.10
C SER A 216 19.43 6.67 -14.96
N LEU A 217 19.79 5.41 -14.70
CA LEU A 217 18.80 4.32 -14.60
C LEU A 217 17.72 4.62 -13.57
N GLU A 218 18.10 5.06 -12.39
CA GLU A 218 17.15 5.39 -11.31
C GLU A 218 16.19 6.54 -11.71
N GLN A 219 16.66 7.51 -12.48
CA GLN A 219 15.84 8.60 -13.00
C GLN A 219 14.87 8.11 -14.08
N GLN A 220 15.34 7.26 -15.00
CA GLN A 220 14.47 6.65 -16.01
C GLN A 220 13.36 5.81 -15.39
N LEU A 221 13.68 4.98 -14.39
CA LEU A 221 12.71 4.17 -13.68
C LEU A 221 11.72 5.04 -12.90
N ASN A 222 12.16 6.12 -12.26
CA ASN A 222 11.28 7.05 -11.57
C ASN A 222 10.29 7.74 -12.54
N CYS A 223 10.74 8.24 -13.68
CA CYS A 223 9.86 8.82 -14.72
C CYS A 223 8.82 7.82 -15.22
N GLN A 224 9.20 6.54 -15.38
CA GLN A 224 8.25 5.49 -15.76
C GLN A 224 7.24 5.22 -14.64
N CYS A 225 7.67 5.21 -13.37
CA CYS A 225 6.78 5.05 -12.23
C CYS A 225 5.79 6.22 -12.11
N ASP A 226 6.23 7.46 -12.34
CA ASP A 226 5.37 8.65 -12.40
C ASP A 226 4.26 8.50 -13.45
N THR A 227 4.63 8.05 -14.66
CA THR A 227 3.66 7.77 -15.74
C THR A 227 2.64 6.72 -15.29
N LEU A 228 3.10 5.59 -14.75
CA LEU A 228 2.23 4.52 -14.25
C LEU A 228 1.28 5.02 -13.14
N ALA A 229 1.77 5.83 -12.20
CA ALA A 229 0.99 6.40 -11.14
C ALA A 229 -0.10 7.35 -11.66
N LYS A 230 0.23 8.26 -12.58
CA LYS A 230 -0.70 9.20 -13.23
C LYS A 230 -1.79 8.46 -14.02
N ASP A 231 -1.41 7.44 -14.77
CA ASP A 231 -2.32 6.62 -15.55
C ASP A 231 -3.31 5.85 -14.65
N SER A 232 -2.84 5.33 -13.53
CA SER A 232 -3.71 4.62 -12.59
C SER A 232 -4.77 5.55 -12.00
N VAL A 233 -4.41 6.76 -11.58
CA VAL A 233 -5.34 7.78 -11.09
C VAL A 233 -6.34 8.16 -12.18
N SER A 234 -5.89 8.35 -13.40
CA SER A 234 -6.74 8.71 -14.54
C SER A 234 -7.74 7.61 -14.84
N ARG A 235 -7.29 6.35 -14.91
CA ARG A 235 -8.17 5.18 -15.11
C ARG A 235 -9.20 5.06 -14.00
N TYR A 236 -8.81 5.27 -12.75
CA TYR A 236 -9.73 5.22 -11.61
C TYR A 236 -10.83 6.28 -11.73
N ILE A 237 -10.46 7.54 -12.04
CA ILE A 237 -11.43 8.64 -12.16
C ILE A 237 -12.40 8.40 -13.32
N LEU A 238 -11.92 7.90 -14.46
CA LEU A 238 -12.74 7.60 -15.63
C LEU A 238 -13.71 6.44 -15.38
N ASN A 239 -13.31 5.44 -14.60
CA ASN A 239 -14.10 4.24 -14.33
C ASN A 239 -15.08 4.41 -13.15
N GLN A 240 -15.17 5.58 -12.54
CA GLN A 240 -16.09 5.85 -11.40
C GLN A 240 -17.58 5.88 -11.76
N THR A 241 -18.01 5.35 -12.88
CA THR A 241 -19.45 5.23 -13.21
C THR A 241 -20.21 4.24 -12.32
N SER A 242 -19.54 3.43 -11.52
CA SER A 242 -20.13 2.56 -10.52
C SER A 242 -19.85 3.07 -9.11
N ASN A 243 -20.91 3.28 -8.33
CA ASN A 243 -20.89 3.71 -6.91
C ASN A 243 -20.17 2.74 -5.94
N VAL A 244 -19.22 1.97 -6.40
CA VAL A 244 -18.46 1.05 -5.56
C VAL A 244 -17.29 1.82 -4.95
N THR A 245 -17.52 2.34 -3.75
CA THR A 245 -16.47 2.90 -2.89
C THR A 245 -15.48 1.80 -2.52
N ARG A 246 -14.36 1.72 -3.23
CA ARG A 246 -13.29 0.73 -3.02
C ARG A 246 -12.39 1.02 -1.80
N ASN A 247 -12.89 1.74 -0.79
CA ASN A 247 -12.10 2.36 0.27
C ASN A 247 -11.98 1.58 1.56
N GLN A 248 -12.36 0.33 1.56
CA GLN A 248 -12.62 -0.36 2.81
C GLN A 248 -11.69 -1.56 2.98
N ARG A 249 -10.46 -1.44 2.45
CA ARG A 249 -9.55 -2.58 2.46
C ARG A 249 -8.46 -2.40 3.50
N LEU A 250 -8.12 -3.51 4.14
CA LEU A 250 -6.88 -3.61 4.88
C LEU A 250 -5.70 -3.51 3.90
N LEU A 251 -4.62 -2.90 4.35
CA LEU A 251 -3.35 -2.95 3.62
C LEU A 251 -2.79 -4.37 3.65
N PRO A 252 -1.92 -4.73 2.70
CA PRO A 252 -1.24 -6.02 2.72
C PRO A 252 -0.63 -6.32 4.08
N LYS A 253 -0.90 -7.50 4.64
CA LYS A 253 -0.42 -7.92 5.98
C LYS A 253 -0.81 -6.99 7.13
N GLU A 254 -1.78 -6.14 6.95
CA GLU A 254 -2.32 -5.34 8.04
C GLU A 254 -3.23 -6.21 8.93
N ALA A 255 -2.86 -6.36 10.19
CA ALA A 255 -3.57 -7.25 11.11
C ALA A 255 -4.98 -6.75 11.47
N ALA A 256 -5.19 -5.43 11.49
CA ALA A 256 -6.48 -4.81 11.83
C ALA A 256 -6.55 -3.36 11.34
N GLY A 257 -7.75 -2.92 10.98
CA GLY A 257 -8.05 -1.53 10.64
C GLY A 257 -9.30 -1.07 11.39
N ILE A 258 -9.39 0.22 11.65
CA ILE A 258 -10.59 0.84 12.20
C ILE A 258 -11.34 1.51 11.07
N PHE A 259 -12.60 1.17 10.90
CA PHE A 259 -13.48 1.73 9.89
C PHE A 259 -14.65 2.44 10.56
N VAL A 260 -14.99 3.63 10.07
CA VAL A 260 -16.15 4.41 10.52
C VAL A 260 -16.98 4.76 9.29
N GLN A 261 -18.23 4.31 9.30
CA GLN A 261 -19.15 4.46 8.15
C GLN A 261 -18.48 4.01 6.83
N GLY A 262 -17.79 2.88 6.91
CA GLY A 262 -17.10 2.31 5.77
C GLY A 262 -15.79 2.99 5.37
N THR A 263 -15.34 4.02 6.05
CA THR A 263 -14.08 4.71 5.78
C THR A 263 -13.01 4.28 6.76
N LYS A 264 -11.88 3.82 6.24
CA LYS A 264 -10.73 3.43 7.05
C LYS A 264 -10.06 4.64 7.70
N LEU A 265 -9.76 4.54 8.98
CA LEU A 265 -8.96 5.53 9.70
C LEU A 265 -7.46 5.22 9.51
N THR A 266 -6.76 6.09 8.79
CA THR A 266 -5.36 5.89 8.39
C THR A 266 -4.36 6.58 9.30
N SER A 267 -4.83 7.50 10.16
CA SER A 267 -4.03 8.22 11.15
C SER A 267 -4.91 8.66 12.30
N ASP A 268 -4.34 9.03 13.43
CA ASP A 268 -4.98 9.52 14.64
C ASP A 268 -6.48 9.14 14.80
N PRO A 269 -6.77 7.88 15.19
CA PRO A 269 -8.15 7.42 15.31
C PRO A 269 -8.97 8.28 16.29
N THR A 270 -8.32 8.87 17.30
CA THR A 270 -8.99 9.70 18.29
C THR A 270 -9.55 10.99 17.69
N THR A 271 -8.72 11.72 16.94
CA THR A 271 -9.15 12.94 16.25
C THR A 271 -10.18 12.66 15.18
N ALA A 272 -9.97 11.60 14.39
CA ALA A 272 -10.93 11.19 13.36
C ALA A 272 -12.28 10.78 13.96
N LEU A 273 -12.30 10.00 15.04
CA LEU A 273 -13.52 9.62 15.75
C LEU A 273 -14.24 10.84 16.34
N ARG A 274 -13.52 11.74 16.99
CA ARG A 274 -14.12 12.99 17.52
C ARG A 274 -14.78 13.83 16.41
N TYR A 275 -14.12 13.97 15.27
CA TYR A 275 -14.66 14.68 14.12
C TYR A 275 -15.93 14.04 13.57
N LEU A 276 -15.92 12.71 13.40
CA LEU A 276 -17.07 11.97 12.90
C LEU A 276 -18.25 11.96 13.87
N LEU A 277 -17.98 11.78 15.15
CA LEU A 277 -18.99 11.85 16.21
C LEU A 277 -19.57 13.25 16.35
N GLY A 278 -18.73 14.29 16.26
CA GLY A 278 -19.18 15.68 16.26
C GLY A 278 -20.09 16.02 15.08
N LYS A 279 -19.76 15.55 13.87
CA LYS A 279 -20.65 15.69 12.69
C LYS A 279 -21.98 14.96 12.86
N HIS A 280 -21.98 13.76 13.44
CA HIS A 280 -23.19 12.97 13.66
C HIS A 280 -24.09 13.66 14.70
N ALA A 281 -23.53 14.10 15.82
CA ALA A 281 -24.26 14.84 16.84
C ALA A 281 -24.85 16.17 16.30
N ALA A 282 -24.08 16.93 15.52
CA ALA A 282 -24.57 18.16 14.88
C ALA A 282 -25.73 17.90 13.91
N LYS A 283 -25.63 16.81 13.12
CA LYS A 283 -26.72 16.42 12.22
C LYS A 283 -27.99 16.02 12.96
N GLN A 284 -27.86 15.23 14.03
CA GLN A 284 -28.99 14.85 14.87
C GLN A 284 -29.66 16.07 15.53
N PHE A 285 -28.85 17.01 16.03
CA PHE A 285 -29.36 18.25 16.62
C PHE A 285 -30.15 19.07 15.60
N LEU A 286 -29.61 19.30 14.41
CA LEU A 286 -30.28 20.04 13.35
C LEU A 286 -31.56 19.38 12.85
N CYS A 287 -31.62 18.04 12.84
CA CYS A 287 -32.84 17.31 12.47
C CYS A 287 -33.92 17.33 13.56
N SER A 288 -33.52 17.50 14.84
CA SER A 288 -34.47 17.56 15.96
C SER A 288 -35.14 18.92 16.14
N GLU A 289 -34.53 20.00 15.62
CA GLU A 289 -35.12 21.35 15.66
C GLU A 289 -36.10 21.64 14.51
N GLN A 290 -36.23 20.73 13.55
CA GLN A 290 -37.17 20.87 12.39
C GLN A 290 -38.46 20.05 12.58
N GLY A 291 -38.69 19.43 13.70
CA GLY A 291 -39.90 18.74 14.13
C GLY A 291 -40.59 19.54 15.21
#